data_2126a8f2b8169b249bd42635c9ee8823
#
_entry.id   2126a8f2b8169b249bd42635c9ee8823
#
_cell.length_a   1.000
_cell.length_b   1.000
_cell.length_c   1.000
_cell.angle_alpha   90.00
_cell.angle_beta   90.00
_cell.angle_gamma   90.00
#
_symmetry.space_group_name_H-M   'P 1'
#
loop_
_entity.id
_entity.type
_entity.pdbx_description
1 polymer ?
#
loop_
_entity_poly.entity_id
_entity_poly.type
_entity_poly.pdbx_seq_one_letter_code
_entity_poly.pdbx_strand_id
1 'polypeptide(L)'
;MIIGDGYVEDIIRQSNSRSAFCVGDDALQPKELTRLQKFLTQVKRPSWHTPIPQNLGEASHGKLKADQWRFAIEFDVTAAIAHVWSHDRPRFEDEERVQRRKMLIEATILLATAIQWATSYRTSKMHAARYMHCMVAYLNILKKLYPTISWRPNHHAALHIGPHLLQFGPMHGWWMFVYERVIGLLQKTNTNHKIGEYVINYRCAMAYDMF
;
A
#
# COMPACT_ATOMS: atom_id res chain seq x y z
N MET A 1 -6.91 -6.29 3.71
CA MET A 1 -5.46 -6.08 3.85
C MET A 1 -5.24 -4.63 4.15
N ILE A 2 -4.72 -4.39 5.32
CA ILE A 2 -4.92 -3.19 6.14
C ILE A 2 -3.64 -2.30 6.16
N ILE A 3 -2.59 -2.67 5.42
CA ILE A 3 -1.24 -2.09 5.61
C ILE A 3 -0.98 -0.88 4.72
N GLY A 4 -1.74 -0.69 3.66
CA GLY A 4 -1.45 0.34 2.65
C GLY A 4 -2.25 1.64 2.74
N ASP A 5 -3.47 1.57 3.26
CA ASP A 5 -4.47 2.62 3.03
C ASP A 5 -4.23 3.92 3.82
N GLY A 6 -3.44 3.87 4.89
CA GLY A 6 -3.28 5.06 5.73
C GLY A 6 -2.01 5.87 5.47
N TYR A 7 -0.89 5.19 5.23
CA TYR A 7 0.42 5.84 5.25
C TYR A 7 0.77 6.54 3.94
N VAL A 8 0.56 5.87 2.81
CA VAL A 8 0.86 6.47 1.50
C VAL A 8 -0.16 7.54 1.17
N GLU A 9 -1.44 7.32 1.52
CA GLU A 9 -2.45 8.38 1.46
C GLU A 9 -2.06 9.57 2.34
N ASP A 10 -1.54 9.34 3.54
CA ASP A 10 -1.15 10.43 4.44
C ASP A 10 0.08 11.18 3.90
N ILE A 11 1.10 10.50 3.37
CA ILE A 11 2.24 11.18 2.70
C ILE A 11 1.77 11.99 1.50
N ILE A 12 0.84 11.45 0.71
CA ILE A 12 0.39 12.05 -0.54
C ILE A 12 -0.72 13.08 -0.30
N ARG A 13 -1.67 12.83 0.60
CA ARG A 13 -2.73 13.79 0.97
C ARG A 13 -2.21 15.00 1.73
N GLN A 14 -1.17 14.82 2.52
CA GLN A 14 -0.55 15.91 3.26
C GLN A 14 0.06 16.95 2.32
N SER A 15 0.38 16.59 1.08
CA SER A 15 0.83 17.56 0.07
C SER A 15 -0.29 18.51 -0.40
N ASN A 16 -1.57 18.14 -0.23
CA ASN A 16 -2.70 18.88 -0.80
C ASN A 16 -3.70 19.47 0.21
N SER A 17 -3.66 19.08 1.48
CA SER A 17 -4.55 19.68 2.47
C SER A 17 -3.80 20.68 3.33
N ARG A 18 -4.29 21.94 3.30
CA ARG A 18 -3.94 22.99 4.27
C ARG A 18 -4.41 22.69 5.70
N SER A 19 -4.67 21.46 6.06
CA SER A 19 -5.07 21.09 7.41
C SER A 19 -3.86 20.69 8.22
N ALA A 20 -3.62 21.44 9.21
CA ALA A 20 -2.92 21.38 10.50
C ALA A 20 -1.83 20.32 10.80
N PHE A 21 -1.53 19.38 9.91
CA PHE A 21 -0.59 18.27 10.16
C PHE A 21 0.68 18.31 9.31
N CYS A 22 0.76 19.23 8.37
CA CYS A 22 1.94 19.52 7.56
C CYS A 22 2.32 20.98 7.69
N VAL A 23 2.72 21.36 8.88
CA VAL A 23 3.50 22.58 9.09
C VAL A 23 4.95 22.17 8.91
N GLY A 24 5.45 22.34 7.70
CA GLY A 24 6.86 22.15 7.45
C GLY A 24 7.14 21.64 6.04
N ASP A 25 8.28 21.97 5.53
CA ASP A 25 8.93 21.62 4.25
C ASP A 25 9.02 20.10 3.91
N ASP A 26 8.22 19.27 4.50
CA ASP A 26 8.40 17.84 4.66
C ASP A 26 7.60 16.96 3.69
N ALA A 27 6.65 17.57 2.98
CA ALA A 27 5.91 16.90 1.94
C ALA A 27 6.66 16.96 0.60
N LEU A 28 6.32 16.06 -0.32
CA LEU A 28 6.76 16.19 -1.71
C LEU A 28 6.37 17.58 -2.22
N GLN A 29 7.37 18.33 -2.66
CA GLN A 29 7.09 19.63 -3.27
C GLN A 29 6.27 19.45 -4.55
N PRO A 30 5.46 20.44 -4.97
CA PRO A 30 4.63 20.32 -6.17
C PRO A 30 5.43 19.90 -7.43
N LYS A 31 6.67 20.38 -7.54
CA LYS A 31 7.59 19.97 -8.62
C LYS A 31 8.02 18.50 -8.52
N GLU A 32 8.24 17.99 -7.33
CA GLU A 32 8.60 16.59 -7.08
C GLU A 32 7.39 15.69 -7.37
N LEU A 33 6.19 16.09 -6.94
CA LEU A 33 4.96 15.37 -7.26
C LEU A 33 4.71 15.28 -8.77
N THR A 34 4.85 16.39 -9.51
CA THR A 34 4.73 16.39 -10.97
C THR A 34 5.73 15.45 -11.64
N ARG A 35 6.98 15.39 -11.13
CA ARG A 35 7.99 14.46 -11.64
C ARG A 35 7.67 13.01 -11.32
N LEU A 36 7.19 12.75 -10.11
CA LEU A 36 6.72 11.43 -9.71
C LEU A 36 5.60 10.96 -10.64
N GLN A 37 4.60 11.79 -10.87
CA GLN A 37 3.49 11.51 -11.78
C GLN A 37 3.99 11.25 -13.21
N LYS A 38 4.91 12.08 -13.72
CA LYS A 38 5.55 11.88 -15.03
C LYS A 38 6.31 10.55 -15.10
N PHE A 39 7.05 10.20 -14.06
CA PHE A 39 7.74 8.90 -13.99
C PHE A 39 6.73 7.75 -14.06
N LEU A 40 5.64 7.83 -13.30
CA LEU A 40 4.59 6.80 -13.28
C LEU A 40 3.93 6.57 -14.65
N THR A 41 3.83 7.62 -15.50
CA THR A 41 3.31 7.47 -16.87
C THR A 41 4.26 6.73 -17.80
N GLN A 42 5.56 6.77 -17.53
CA GLN A 42 6.60 6.15 -18.37
C GLN A 42 6.88 4.68 -18.00
N VAL A 43 6.45 4.25 -16.81
CA VAL A 43 6.67 2.88 -16.33
C VAL A 43 5.87 1.88 -17.17
N LYS A 44 6.57 0.97 -17.84
CA LYS A 44 5.96 -0.18 -18.52
C LYS A 44 5.65 -1.26 -17.52
N ARG A 45 4.38 -1.65 -17.41
CA ARG A 45 3.89 -2.65 -16.48
C ARG A 45 3.42 -3.90 -17.22
N PRO A 46 3.55 -5.09 -16.63
CA PRO A 46 2.89 -6.28 -17.13
C PRO A 46 1.36 -6.13 -17.15
N SER A 47 0.68 -6.82 -18.06
CA SER A 47 -0.78 -6.71 -18.24
C SER A 47 -1.61 -7.17 -17.03
N TRP A 48 -1.04 -8.04 -16.17
CA TRP A 48 -1.69 -8.50 -14.93
C TRP A 48 -1.56 -7.52 -13.76
N HIS A 49 -0.79 -6.44 -13.94
CA HIS A 49 -0.57 -5.43 -12.92
C HIS A 49 -1.64 -4.34 -13.04
N THR A 50 -2.42 -4.13 -11.98
CA THR A 50 -3.42 -3.06 -11.96
C THR A 50 -2.70 -1.70 -11.91
N PRO A 51 -2.87 -0.84 -12.91
CA PRO A 51 -2.19 0.45 -12.93
C PRO A 51 -2.69 1.36 -11.82
N ILE A 52 -1.79 2.12 -11.25
CA ILE A 52 -2.14 3.21 -10.36
C ILE A 52 -2.62 4.42 -11.18
N PRO A 53 -3.52 5.26 -10.63
CA PRO A 53 -3.91 6.51 -11.26
C PRO A 53 -2.69 7.39 -11.53
N GLN A 54 -2.65 7.98 -12.72
CA GLN A 54 -1.56 8.87 -13.13
C GLN A 54 -1.50 10.16 -12.30
N ASN A 55 -2.64 10.57 -11.75
CA ASN A 55 -2.80 11.72 -10.86
C ASN A 55 -2.64 11.36 -9.38
N LEU A 56 -1.82 10.35 -9.06
CA LEU A 56 -1.54 9.96 -7.70
C LEU A 56 -1.08 11.19 -6.88
N GLY A 57 -1.67 11.39 -5.69
CA GLY A 57 -1.39 12.55 -4.84
C GLY A 57 -2.35 13.72 -5.01
N GLU A 58 -3.23 13.70 -5.99
CA GLU A 58 -4.29 14.70 -6.12
C GLU A 58 -5.59 14.21 -5.46
N ALA A 59 -6.39 15.14 -4.97
CA ALA A 59 -7.69 14.79 -4.39
C ALA A 59 -8.64 14.10 -5.39
N SER A 60 -8.41 14.32 -6.67
CA SER A 60 -9.19 13.77 -7.78
C SER A 60 -8.90 12.30 -8.11
N HIS A 61 -7.81 11.70 -7.60
CA HIS A 61 -7.45 10.32 -7.95
C HIS A 61 -8.43 9.27 -7.39
N GLY A 62 -9.32 9.67 -6.46
CA GLY A 62 -10.26 8.76 -5.81
C GLY A 62 -9.60 7.86 -4.76
N LYS A 63 -10.33 6.83 -4.31
CA LYS A 63 -9.81 5.83 -3.38
C LYS A 63 -9.15 4.70 -4.15
N LEU A 64 -7.89 4.42 -3.85
CA LEU A 64 -7.20 3.25 -4.38
C LEU A 64 -7.71 1.98 -3.68
N LYS A 65 -7.84 0.91 -4.47
CA LYS A 65 -8.13 -0.41 -3.92
C LYS A 65 -6.89 -0.96 -3.21
N ALA A 66 -7.09 -1.86 -2.24
CA ALA A 66 -6.00 -2.46 -1.47
C ALA A 66 -4.95 -3.15 -2.36
N ASP A 67 -5.35 -3.78 -3.46
CA ASP A 67 -4.45 -4.39 -4.43
C ASP A 67 -3.62 -3.34 -5.18
N GLN A 68 -4.21 -2.22 -5.56
CA GLN A 68 -3.49 -1.09 -6.16
C GLN A 68 -2.46 -0.50 -5.21
N TRP A 69 -2.79 -0.36 -3.92
CA TRP A 69 -1.84 0.09 -2.90
C TRP A 69 -0.66 -0.86 -2.74
N ARG A 70 -0.91 -2.18 -2.76
CA ARG A 70 0.15 -3.17 -2.70
C ARG A 70 1.15 -2.99 -3.83
N PHE A 71 0.70 -2.99 -5.07
CA PHE A 71 1.58 -2.80 -6.24
C PHE A 71 2.26 -1.43 -6.24
N ALA A 72 1.52 -0.39 -5.84
CA ALA A 72 2.08 0.96 -5.73
C ALA A 72 3.31 0.99 -4.82
N ILE A 73 3.24 0.39 -3.65
CA ILE A 73 4.34 0.38 -2.69
C ILE A 73 5.45 -0.59 -3.10
N GLU A 74 5.10 -1.79 -3.57
CA GLU A 74 6.10 -2.80 -3.93
C GLU A 74 7.05 -2.30 -5.03
N PHE A 75 6.55 -1.49 -5.95
CA PHE A 75 7.35 -1.07 -7.11
C PHE A 75 7.21 0.41 -7.45
N ASP A 76 6.00 0.89 -7.80
CA ASP A 76 5.81 2.16 -8.48
C ASP A 76 6.28 3.37 -7.66
N VAL A 77 5.79 3.50 -6.43
CA VAL A 77 6.13 4.62 -5.53
C VAL A 77 7.59 4.52 -5.09
N THR A 78 8.05 3.33 -4.77
CA THR A 78 9.44 3.09 -4.34
C THR A 78 10.43 3.48 -5.44
N ALA A 79 10.18 3.04 -6.69
CA ALA A 79 11.01 3.40 -7.84
C ALA A 79 10.91 4.89 -8.18
N ALA A 80 9.72 5.49 -8.11
CA ALA A 80 9.51 6.89 -8.41
C ALA A 80 10.22 7.81 -7.40
N ILE A 81 10.10 7.52 -6.11
CA ILE A 81 10.78 8.28 -5.05
C ILE A 81 12.30 8.18 -5.20
N ALA A 82 12.82 6.97 -5.43
CA ALA A 82 14.24 6.77 -5.67
C ALA A 82 14.73 7.55 -6.90
N HIS A 83 13.95 7.54 -8.00
CA HIS A 83 14.29 8.27 -9.22
C HIS A 83 14.29 9.80 -9.00
N VAL A 84 13.20 10.34 -8.43
CA VAL A 84 13.05 11.78 -8.21
C VAL A 84 14.17 12.33 -7.32
N TRP A 85 14.49 11.64 -6.23
CA TRP A 85 15.48 12.13 -5.28
C TRP A 85 16.95 11.75 -5.60
N SER A 86 17.19 10.83 -6.55
CA SER A 86 18.56 10.57 -7.04
C SER A 86 19.02 11.60 -8.07
N HIS A 87 18.10 12.15 -8.87
CA HIS A 87 18.43 13.08 -9.98
C HIS A 87 18.43 14.56 -9.57
N ASP A 88 17.70 14.92 -8.53
CA ASP A 88 17.55 16.30 -8.09
C ASP A 88 18.20 16.53 -6.72
N ARG A 89 19.50 16.61 -6.71
CA ARG A 89 20.21 17.17 -5.56
C ARG A 89 20.47 18.64 -5.81
N PRO A 90 19.76 19.57 -5.14
CA PRO A 90 20.15 20.97 -5.12
C PRO A 90 21.59 21.05 -4.60
N ARG A 91 22.42 21.87 -5.21
CA ARG A 91 23.84 22.06 -4.81
C ARG A 91 23.99 22.53 -3.36
N PHE A 92 22.95 23.12 -2.79
CA PHE A 92 22.89 23.65 -1.44
C PHE A 92 21.60 23.18 -0.80
N GLU A 93 21.57 21.95 -0.30
CA GLU A 93 20.46 21.42 0.47
C GLU A 93 20.86 21.33 1.94
N ASP A 94 19.96 21.70 2.84
CA ASP A 94 20.14 21.56 4.27
C ASP A 94 20.34 20.08 4.64
N GLU A 95 21.34 19.79 5.48
CA GLU A 95 21.73 18.43 5.85
C GLU A 95 20.56 17.69 6.54
N GLU A 96 19.74 18.40 7.33
CA GLU A 96 18.56 17.84 7.97
C GLU A 96 17.55 17.33 6.94
N ARG A 97 17.32 18.09 5.88
CA ARG A 97 16.43 17.71 4.78
C ARG A 97 16.95 16.50 4.01
N VAL A 98 18.24 16.44 3.75
CA VAL A 98 18.88 15.28 3.12
C VAL A 98 18.70 14.03 4.00
N GLN A 99 18.93 14.15 5.29
CA GLN A 99 18.77 13.04 6.23
C GLN A 99 17.33 12.58 6.30
N ARG A 100 16.38 13.50 6.33
CA ARG A 100 14.95 13.17 6.32
C ARG A 100 14.54 12.41 5.06
N ARG A 101 14.99 12.83 3.87
CA ARG A 101 14.74 12.11 2.62
C ARG A 101 15.33 10.71 2.62
N LYS A 102 16.54 10.53 3.14
CA LYS A 102 17.14 9.20 3.29
C LYS A 102 16.25 8.30 4.16
N MET A 103 15.77 8.81 5.28
CA MET A 103 14.88 8.06 6.17
C MET A 103 13.54 7.72 5.49
N LEU A 104 12.98 8.61 4.67
CA LEU A 104 11.76 8.34 3.91
C LEU A 104 11.96 7.26 2.85
N ILE A 105 13.08 7.29 2.12
CA ILE A 105 13.44 6.24 1.16
C ILE A 105 13.59 4.91 1.89
N GLU A 106 14.33 4.88 2.99
CA GLU A 106 14.55 3.69 3.80
C GLU A 106 13.23 3.11 4.32
N ALA A 107 12.35 3.96 4.87
CA ALA A 107 11.02 3.55 5.32
C ALA A 107 10.19 2.93 4.18
N THR A 108 10.21 3.54 2.99
CA THR A 108 9.47 3.04 1.83
C THR A 108 10.01 1.68 1.37
N ILE A 109 11.33 1.52 1.31
CA ILE A 109 11.97 0.25 0.94
C ILE A 109 11.66 -0.84 1.97
N LEU A 110 11.74 -0.51 3.27
CA LEU A 110 11.41 -1.46 4.35
C LEU A 110 9.96 -1.92 4.28
N LEU A 111 9.02 -0.99 4.03
CA LEU A 111 7.61 -1.34 3.85
C LEU A 111 7.40 -2.22 2.62
N ALA A 112 7.98 -1.87 1.47
CA ALA A 112 7.90 -2.67 0.25
C ALA A 112 8.45 -4.08 0.47
N THR A 113 9.61 -4.18 1.11
CA THR A 113 10.25 -5.46 1.44
C THR A 113 9.40 -6.27 2.42
N ALA A 114 8.81 -5.64 3.45
CA ALA A 114 7.90 -6.33 4.37
C ALA A 114 6.70 -6.91 3.62
N ILE A 115 6.07 -6.13 2.74
CA ILE A 115 4.94 -6.59 1.93
C ILE A 115 5.34 -7.80 1.07
N GLN A 116 6.50 -7.76 0.41
CA GLN A 116 7.00 -8.89 -0.39
C GLN A 116 7.19 -10.16 0.44
N TRP A 117 7.75 -10.05 1.66
CA TRP A 117 7.87 -11.20 2.55
C TRP A 117 6.52 -11.72 3.02
N ALA A 118 5.55 -10.84 3.32
CA ALA A 118 4.22 -11.21 3.75
C ALA A 118 3.40 -11.88 2.64
N THR A 119 3.52 -11.38 1.41
CA THR A 119 2.75 -11.85 0.24
C THR A 119 3.46 -12.93 -0.57
N SER A 120 4.54 -13.51 -0.04
CA SER A 120 5.20 -14.65 -0.66
C SER A 120 4.27 -15.86 -0.72
N TYR A 121 4.31 -16.63 -1.83
CA TYR A 121 3.57 -17.88 -1.97
C TYR A 121 4.08 -19.01 -1.08
N ARG A 122 5.26 -18.84 -0.50
CA ARG A 122 5.86 -19.78 0.45
C ARG A 122 6.05 -19.07 1.77
N THR A 123 5.73 -19.75 2.86
CA THR A 123 5.94 -19.24 4.23
C THR A 123 6.89 -20.14 5.00
N SER A 124 7.75 -19.53 5.77
CA SER A 124 8.66 -20.19 6.70
C SER A 124 8.91 -19.29 7.90
N LYS A 125 9.55 -19.85 8.94
CA LYS A 125 10.01 -19.08 10.10
C LYS A 125 10.90 -17.90 9.70
N MET A 126 11.73 -18.10 8.65
CA MET A 126 12.59 -17.04 8.11
C MET A 126 11.75 -15.91 7.47
N HIS A 127 10.72 -16.23 6.66
CA HIS A 127 9.85 -15.21 6.05
C HIS A 127 9.15 -14.36 7.10
N ALA A 128 8.58 -15.01 8.13
CA ALA A 128 7.91 -14.29 9.22
C ALA A 128 8.91 -13.42 10.02
N ALA A 129 10.12 -13.91 10.29
CA ALA A 129 11.15 -13.13 10.97
C ALA A 129 11.62 -11.93 10.13
N ARG A 130 11.83 -12.11 8.81
CA ARG A 130 12.19 -11.03 7.89
C ARG A 130 11.09 -9.99 7.78
N TYR A 131 9.84 -10.44 7.66
CA TYR A 131 8.69 -9.54 7.71
C TYR A 131 8.70 -8.68 8.98
N MET A 132 8.79 -9.31 10.15
CA MET A 132 8.76 -8.60 11.43
C MET A 132 9.94 -7.64 11.58
N HIS A 133 11.14 -8.04 11.15
CA HIS A 133 12.31 -7.17 11.16
C HIS A 133 12.07 -5.88 10.34
N CYS A 134 11.63 -6.03 9.08
CA CYS A 134 11.36 -4.90 8.21
C CYS A 134 10.21 -4.02 8.74
N MET A 135 9.13 -4.63 9.24
CA MET A 135 7.97 -3.90 9.75
C MET A 135 8.31 -3.10 11.01
N VAL A 136 9.02 -3.70 11.96
CA VAL A 136 9.44 -2.99 13.19
C VAL A 136 10.42 -1.87 12.86
N ALA A 137 11.39 -2.11 11.96
CA ALA A 137 12.32 -1.08 11.51
C ALA A 137 11.58 0.09 10.84
N TYR A 138 10.63 -0.20 9.95
CA TYR A 138 9.75 0.77 9.32
C TYR A 138 8.98 1.62 10.35
N LEU A 139 8.30 1.00 11.30
CA LEU A 139 7.54 1.72 12.34
C LEU A 139 8.45 2.58 13.23
N ASN A 140 9.67 2.14 13.53
CA ASN A 140 10.65 2.92 14.27
C ASN A 140 11.12 4.15 13.49
N ILE A 141 11.30 4.05 12.18
CA ILE A 141 11.64 5.19 11.33
C ILE A 141 10.46 6.17 11.29
N LEU A 142 9.22 5.67 11.13
CA LEU A 142 8.03 6.52 11.18
C LEU A 142 7.94 7.32 12.47
N LYS A 143 8.19 6.68 13.61
CA LYS A 143 8.18 7.35 14.93
C LYS A 143 9.22 8.47 15.02
N LYS A 144 10.38 8.31 14.36
CA LYS A 144 11.42 9.34 14.31
C LYS A 144 11.04 10.48 13.35
N LEU A 145 10.50 10.14 12.18
CA LEU A 145 10.08 11.11 11.17
C LEU A 145 8.90 11.95 11.63
N TYR A 146 7.98 11.32 12.34
CA TYR A 146 6.70 11.92 12.75
C TYR A 146 6.46 11.67 14.26
N PRO A 147 7.13 12.39 15.16
CA PRO A 147 7.01 12.16 16.61
C PRO A 147 5.58 12.29 17.14
N THR A 148 4.76 13.11 16.47
CA THR A 148 3.37 13.39 16.85
C THR A 148 2.36 12.53 16.10
N ILE A 149 2.81 11.49 15.39
CA ILE A 149 1.90 10.62 14.59
C ILE A 149 0.85 9.97 15.50
N SER A 150 -0.40 10.06 15.07
CA SER A 150 -1.47 9.29 15.68
C SER A 150 -1.43 7.86 15.13
N TRP A 151 -1.04 6.91 15.98
CA TRP A 151 -0.98 5.50 15.61
C TRP A 151 -2.37 4.96 15.29
N ARG A 152 -2.55 4.45 14.08
CA ARG A 152 -3.81 3.84 13.64
C ARG A 152 -3.84 2.36 14.00
N PRO A 153 -5.02 1.75 14.19
CA PRO A 153 -5.17 0.30 14.44
C PRO A 153 -4.42 -0.56 13.42
N ASN A 154 -4.30 -0.09 12.18
CA ASN A 154 -3.61 -0.80 11.11
C ASN A 154 -2.10 -0.97 11.38
N HIS A 155 -1.44 -0.01 12.01
CA HIS A 155 -0.03 -0.14 12.39
C HIS A 155 0.15 -1.26 13.44
N HIS A 156 -0.79 -1.35 14.38
CA HIS A 156 -0.79 -2.44 15.37
C HIS A 156 -1.10 -3.79 14.71
N ALA A 157 -2.14 -3.85 13.86
CA ALA A 157 -2.52 -5.07 13.15
C ALA A 157 -1.39 -5.62 12.28
N ALA A 158 -0.56 -4.76 11.69
CA ALA A 158 0.60 -5.17 10.91
C ALA A 158 1.59 -6.02 11.72
N LEU A 159 1.74 -5.77 13.03
CA LEU A 159 2.62 -6.57 13.88
C LEU A 159 2.12 -8.00 14.11
N HIS A 160 0.83 -8.26 13.94
CA HIS A 160 0.26 -9.61 14.07
C HIS A 160 0.44 -10.47 12.80
N ILE A 161 0.79 -9.88 11.66
CA ILE A 161 0.97 -10.64 10.41
C ILE A 161 2.11 -11.67 10.53
N GLY A 162 3.21 -11.34 11.21
CA GLY A 162 4.30 -12.30 11.42
C GLY A 162 3.85 -13.59 12.11
N PRO A 163 3.23 -13.54 13.29
CA PRO A 163 2.59 -14.69 13.92
C PRO A 163 1.55 -15.38 13.05
N HIS A 164 0.71 -14.66 12.33
CA HIS A 164 -0.30 -15.23 11.45
C HIS A 164 0.31 -15.99 10.27
N LEU A 165 1.42 -15.53 9.71
CA LEU A 165 2.16 -16.28 8.68
C LEU A 165 2.63 -17.65 9.19
N LEU A 166 3.00 -17.76 10.46
CA LEU A 166 3.39 -19.02 11.06
C LEU A 166 2.21 -19.93 11.39
N GLN A 167 1.08 -19.33 11.77
CA GLN A 167 -0.11 -20.06 12.18
C GLN A 167 -0.96 -20.53 11.00
N PHE A 168 -1.17 -19.67 10.01
CA PHE A 168 -2.11 -19.87 8.90
C PHE A 168 -1.42 -20.13 7.56
N GLY A 169 -0.07 -20.06 7.52
CA GLY A 169 0.67 -20.23 6.27
C GLY A 169 0.65 -18.97 5.37
N PRO A 170 0.81 -19.15 4.05
CA PRO A 170 0.88 -18.04 3.09
C PRO A 170 -0.36 -17.13 3.15
N MET A 171 -0.14 -15.82 3.09
CA MET A 171 -1.20 -14.81 3.23
C MET A 171 -2.33 -15.00 2.20
N HIS A 172 -2.02 -15.54 1.03
CA HIS A 172 -2.99 -15.80 -0.03
C HIS A 172 -4.15 -16.72 0.39
N GLY A 173 -3.93 -17.59 1.40
CA GLY A 173 -4.95 -18.49 1.92
C GLY A 173 -5.94 -17.83 2.89
N TRP A 174 -5.61 -16.65 3.45
CA TRP A 174 -6.42 -16.00 4.49
C TRP A 174 -6.60 -14.50 4.30
N TRP A 175 -6.06 -13.88 3.23
CA TRP A 175 -6.33 -12.48 2.93
C TRP A 175 -7.75 -12.26 2.39
N MET A 176 -8.24 -11.03 2.49
CA MET A 176 -9.63 -10.72 2.18
C MET A 176 -9.95 -10.55 0.69
N PHE A 177 -8.95 -10.47 -0.19
CA PHE A 177 -9.17 -10.23 -1.63
C PHE A 177 -10.08 -11.25 -2.31
N VAL A 178 -9.97 -12.53 -1.93
CA VAL A 178 -10.82 -13.60 -2.48
C VAL A 178 -12.27 -13.37 -2.06
N TYR A 179 -12.49 -13.09 -0.77
CA TYR A 179 -13.80 -12.84 -0.21
C TYR A 179 -14.45 -11.57 -0.77
N GLU A 180 -13.70 -10.48 -0.91
CA GLU A 180 -14.17 -9.25 -1.55
C GLU A 180 -14.60 -9.48 -3.00
N ARG A 181 -13.87 -10.29 -3.74
CA ARG A 181 -14.21 -10.68 -5.11
C ARG A 181 -15.52 -11.48 -5.15
N VAL A 182 -15.67 -12.47 -4.27
CA VAL A 182 -16.89 -13.28 -4.18
C VAL A 182 -18.09 -12.41 -3.79
N ILE A 183 -17.95 -11.56 -2.77
CA ILE A 183 -19.00 -10.62 -2.37
C ILE A 183 -19.38 -9.69 -3.54
N GLY A 184 -18.40 -9.17 -4.27
CA GLY A 184 -18.63 -8.34 -5.44
C GLY A 184 -19.36 -9.06 -6.58
N LEU A 185 -19.15 -10.35 -6.75
CA LEU A 185 -19.91 -11.19 -7.69
C LEU A 185 -21.35 -11.41 -7.20
N LEU A 186 -21.53 -11.73 -5.92
CA LEU A 186 -22.84 -11.92 -5.30
C LEU A 186 -23.69 -10.65 -5.36
N GLN A 187 -23.11 -9.47 -5.11
CA GLN A 187 -23.80 -8.18 -5.21
C GLN A 187 -24.26 -7.84 -6.62
N LYS A 188 -23.59 -8.36 -7.66
CA LYS A 188 -24.00 -8.20 -9.07
C LYS A 188 -25.09 -9.17 -9.49
N THR A 189 -25.44 -10.15 -8.65
CA THR A 189 -26.51 -11.09 -8.94
C THR A 189 -27.84 -10.40 -8.65
N ASN A 190 -28.69 -10.24 -9.68
CA ASN A 190 -30.02 -9.70 -9.50
C ASN A 190 -30.82 -10.61 -8.56
N THR A 191 -31.05 -10.15 -7.34
CA THR A 191 -32.01 -10.76 -6.41
C THR A 191 -33.35 -10.10 -6.64
N ASN A 192 -34.38 -10.89 -6.93
CA ASN A 192 -35.73 -10.37 -7.19
C ASN A 192 -36.41 -9.76 -5.93
N HIS A 193 -35.70 -9.47 -4.88
CA HIS A 193 -36.21 -9.03 -3.57
C HIS A 193 -37.41 -9.84 -3.02
N LYS A 194 -37.70 -11.00 -3.64
CA LYS A 194 -38.73 -11.94 -3.18
C LYS A 194 -38.08 -12.99 -2.30
N ILE A 195 -38.43 -12.98 -1.03
CA ILE A 195 -38.03 -14.01 -0.06
C ILE A 195 -38.63 -15.35 -0.54
N GLY A 196 -37.77 -16.29 -0.98
CA GLY A 196 -38.17 -17.65 -1.28
C GLY A 196 -37.93 -18.17 -2.71
N GLU A 197 -37.42 -17.39 -3.63
CA GLU A 197 -37.07 -17.91 -4.98
C GLU A 197 -35.59 -18.28 -5.10
N TYR A 198 -35.36 -19.57 -5.30
CA TYR A 198 -34.08 -20.27 -5.34
C TYR A 198 -33.19 -19.97 -6.58
N VAL A 199 -33.13 -18.75 -7.06
CA VAL A 199 -32.26 -18.41 -8.21
C VAL A 199 -30.77 -18.32 -7.79
N ILE A 200 -30.48 -18.26 -6.49
CA ILE A 200 -29.13 -18.18 -5.96
C ILE A 200 -28.35 -19.50 -6.13
N ASN A 201 -29.04 -20.65 -6.13
CA ASN A 201 -28.38 -21.96 -6.08
C ASN A 201 -27.65 -22.37 -7.36
N TYR A 202 -28.09 -21.96 -8.54
CA TYR A 202 -27.46 -22.35 -9.79
C TYR A 202 -26.15 -21.61 -10.10
N ARG A 203 -26.01 -20.37 -9.66
CA ARG A 203 -24.78 -19.59 -9.90
C ARG A 203 -23.72 -19.78 -8.82
N CYS A 204 -24.10 -20.09 -7.60
CA CYS A 204 -23.15 -20.48 -6.55
C CYS A 204 -22.54 -21.87 -6.85
N ALA A 205 -23.32 -22.81 -7.38
CA ALA A 205 -22.80 -24.12 -7.79
C ALA A 205 -21.76 -24.02 -8.91
N MET A 206 -21.97 -23.14 -9.90
CA MET A 206 -20.97 -22.91 -10.95
C MET A 206 -19.69 -22.19 -10.48
N ALA A 207 -19.72 -21.49 -9.35
CA ALA A 207 -18.52 -20.90 -8.76
C ALA A 207 -17.65 -21.93 -8.02
N TYR A 208 -18.24 -23.06 -7.61
CA TYR A 208 -17.51 -24.17 -6.97
C TYR A 208 -16.77 -25.05 -7.95
N ASP A 209 -17.19 -25.11 -9.21
CA ASP A 209 -16.52 -25.90 -10.27
C ASP A 209 -15.32 -25.16 -10.92
N MET A 210 -15.01 -23.97 -10.47
CA MET A 210 -13.89 -23.15 -10.98
C MET A 210 -12.68 -23.05 -10.04
N PHE A 211 -12.60 -23.92 -9.02
CA PHE A 211 -11.42 -23.99 -8.14
C PHE A 211 -10.74 -25.34 -8.16
#